data_c967361ad7d43dbac64098200d62ea41
#
_entry.id   c967361ad7d43dbac64098200d62ea41
#
_cell.length_a   1.000
_cell.length_b   1.000
_cell.length_c   1.000
_cell.angle_alpha   90.00
_cell.angle_beta   90.00
_cell.angle_gamma   90.00
#
_symmetry.space_group_name_H-M   'P 1'
#
loop_
_entity.id
_entity.type
_entity.pdbx_description
1 polymer ?
#
loop_
_entity_poly.entity_id
_entity_poly.type
_entity_poly.pdbx_seq_one_letter_code
_entity_poly.pdbx_strand_id
1 'polypeptide(L)'
;MESSKRAEELRTLLNHHSDLYYNQDAPTISDQEYDALMQELKAIEAEHPELITPDSPTQKVGGSAKRTAGVLVAHRVPMLSMQDLFTKEEVDHFVDDCREKLGEEISFLVETKIDGLSMALRYENGKLVTAITRGDGRNFGEDVTANAKVIDDVAVKLKHPIEYLELRGEVYMTNAAFDAVNER
;
A
#
# COMPACT_ATOMS: atom_id res chain seq x y z
N MET A 1 13.79 23.24 19.91
CA MET A 1 12.41 23.68 20.26
C MET A 1 11.52 23.87 19.04
N GLU A 2 11.99 24.49 17.97
CA GLU A 2 11.21 24.72 16.74
C GLU A 2 10.94 23.42 15.96
N SER A 3 11.97 22.61 15.71
CA SER A 3 11.83 21.30 15.04
C SER A 3 10.91 20.33 15.80
N SER A 4 10.99 20.30 17.13
CA SER A 4 10.12 19.44 17.96
C SER A 4 8.65 19.84 17.85
N LYS A 5 8.36 21.15 17.87
CA LYS A 5 6.99 21.65 17.69
C LYS A 5 6.47 21.36 16.30
N ARG A 6 7.30 21.56 15.27
CA ARG A 6 6.94 21.29 13.88
C ARG A 6 6.68 19.81 13.63
N ALA A 7 7.49 18.90 14.17
CA ALA A 7 7.28 17.47 14.09
C ALA A 7 5.95 17.04 14.73
N GLU A 8 5.57 17.62 15.87
CA GLU A 8 4.29 17.34 16.53
C GLU A 8 3.09 17.84 15.72
N GLU A 9 3.18 19.03 15.14
CA GLU A 9 2.19 19.58 14.22
C GLU A 9 2.00 18.67 12.99
N LEU A 10 3.11 18.26 12.35
CA LEU A 10 3.08 17.38 11.19
C LEU A 10 2.49 16.01 11.51
N ARG A 11 2.86 15.39 12.64
CA ARG A 11 2.24 14.12 13.09
C ARG A 11 0.74 14.24 13.27
N THR A 12 0.30 15.31 13.91
CA THR A 12 -1.13 15.57 14.13
C THR A 12 -1.87 15.73 12.81
N LEU A 13 -1.32 16.52 11.89
CA LEU A 13 -1.91 16.81 10.58
C LEU A 13 -1.96 15.56 9.71
N LEU A 14 -0.87 14.83 9.60
CA LEU A 14 -0.78 13.59 8.82
C LEU A 14 -1.70 12.50 9.36
N ASN A 15 -1.77 12.30 10.68
CA ASN A 15 -2.70 11.35 11.27
C ASN A 15 -4.16 11.74 11.01
N HIS A 16 -4.49 13.04 11.04
CA HIS A 16 -5.82 13.53 10.71
C HIS A 16 -6.19 13.26 9.25
N HIS A 17 -5.32 13.62 8.29
CA HIS A 17 -5.58 13.37 6.87
C HIS A 17 -5.60 11.88 6.53
N SER A 18 -4.77 11.07 7.19
CA SER A 18 -4.81 9.61 7.09
C SER A 18 -6.16 9.04 7.57
N ASP A 19 -6.70 9.56 8.68
CA ASP A 19 -8.02 9.15 9.18
C ASP A 19 -9.15 9.54 8.20
N LEU A 20 -9.10 10.75 7.66
CA LEU A 20 -10.05 11.21 6.64
C LEU A 20 -10.01 10.33 5.39
N TYR A 21 -8.82 9.99 4.91
CA TYR A 21 -8.63 9.18 3.71
C TYR A 21 -9.07 7.72 3.94
N TYR A 22 -8.53 7.05 4.98
CA TYR A 22 -8.72 5.60 5.15
C TYR A 22 -10.01 5.21 5.91
N ASN A 23 -10.51 6.07 6.78
CA ASN A 23 -11.64 5.71 7.66
C ASN A 23 -12.94 6.45 7.31
N GLN A 24 -12.85 7.61 6.65
CA GLN A 24 -14.02 8.45 6.38
C GLN A 24 -14.31 8.60 4.89
N ASP A 25 -13.42 8.12 4.00
CA ASP A 25 -13.51 8.28 2.54
C ASP A 25 -13.79 9.73 2.12
N ALA A 26 -13.15 10.67 2.82
CA ALA A 26 -13.37 12.11 2.66
C ALA A 26 -12.03 12.88 2.68
N PRO A 27 -11.12 12.62 1.71
CA PRO A 27 -9.86 13.34 1.65
C PRO A 27 -10.09 14.85 1.42
N THR A 28 -9.34 15.67 2.17
CA THR A 28 -9.43 17.14 2.10
C THR A 28 -8.19 17.80 1.52
N ILE A 29 -7.14 17.01 1.30
CA ILE A 29 -5.91 17.41 0.59
C ILE A 29 -5.60 16.40 -0.51
N SER A 30 -4.80 16.80 -1.49
CA SER A 30 -4.30 15.92 -2.54
C SER A 30 -3.21 14.99 -2.02
N ASP A 31 -2.97 13.88 -2.74
CA ASP A 31 -1.88 12.95 -2.43
C ASP A 31 -0.52 13.67 -2.45
N GLN A 32 -0.30 14.60 -3.39
CA GLN A 32 0.92 15.39 -3.46
C GLN A 32 1.13 16.27 -2.22
N GLU A 33 0.06 16.87 -1.69
CA GLU A 33 0.15 17.67 -0.46
C GLU A 33 0.42 16.79 0.75
N TYR A 34 -0.21 15.61 0.83
CA TYR A 34 0.06 14.64 1.88
C TYR A 34 1.51 14.15 1.86
N ASP A 35 2.02 13.81 0.67
CA ASP A 35 3.39 13.36 0.46
C ASP A 35 4.42 14.44 0.84
N ALA A 36 4.15 15.70 0.50
CA ALA A 36 5.01 16.82 0.88
C ALA A 36 5.12 16.96 2.42
N LEU A 37 3.99 16.86 3.13
CA LEU A 37 3.97 16.88 4.60
C LEU A 37 4.73 15.68 5.21
N MET A 38 4.57 14.50 4.59
CA MET A 38 5.26 13.28 5.01
C MET A 38 6.78 13.40 4.81
N GLN A 39 7.22 13.96 3.69
CA GLN A 39 8.64 14.21 3.42
C GLN A 39 9.24 15.20 4.42
N GLU A 40 8.52 16.27 4.75
CA GLU A 40 8.96 17.23 5.75
C GLU A 40 9.16 16.56 7.12
N LEU A 41 8.20 15.71 7.54
CA LEU A 41 8.33 14.97 8.80
C LEU A 41 9.51 13.99 8.78
N LYS A 42 9.69 13.23 7.68
CA LYS A 42 10.84 12.34 7.49
C LYS A 42 12.18 13.09 7.59
N ALA A 43 12.29 14.27 6.98
CA ALA A 43 13.49 15.07 7.04
C ALA A 43 13.81 15.52 8.46
N ILE A 44 12.81 16.01 9.21
CA ILE A 44 12.99 16.41 10.62
C ILE A 44 13.40 15.20 11.48
N GLU A 45 12.77 14.06 11.30
CA GLU A 45 13.09 12.83 12.06
C GLU A 45 14.47 12.26 11.69
N ALA A 46 14.95 12.46 10.47
CA ALA A 46 16.31 12.09 10.06
C ALA A 46 17.39 12.97 10.71
N GLU A 47 17.13 14.28 10.82
CA GLU A 47 18.03 15.21 11.52
C GLU A 47 17.95 15.08 13.05
N HIS A 48 16.80 14.64 13.57
CA HIS A 48 16.47 14.56 14.99
C HIS A 48 15.87 13.19 15.34
N PRO A 49 16.65 12.10 15.35
CA PRO A 49 16.14 10.76 15.63
C PRO A 49 15.45 10.61 17.00
N GLU A 50 15.77 11.48 17.96
CA GLU A 50 15.14 11.52 19.28
C GLU A 50 13.66 11.98 19.22
N LEU A 51 13.22 12.58 18.11
CA LEU A 51 11.84 13.00 17.90
C LEU A 51 10.96 11.89 17.31
N ILE A 52 11.53 10.77 16.89
CA ILE A 52 10.77 9.62 16.37
C ILE A 52 9.94 9.02 17.51
N THR A 53 8.64 8.94 17.32
CA THR A 53 7.73 8.31 18.27
C THR A 53 7.08 7.06 17.67
N PRO A 54 6.71 6.04 18.48
CA PRO A 54 6.08 4.82 17.97
C PRO A 54 4.76 5.05 17.22
N ASP A 55 4.12 6.18 17.46
CA ASP A 55 2.86 6.61 16.84
C ASP A 55 3.07 7.56 15.65
N SER A 56 4.32 7.88 15.28
CA SER A 56 4.61 8.69 14.11
C SER A 56 4.06 8.03 12.83
N PRO A 57 3.44 8.79 11.93
CA PRO A 57 3.03 8.31 10.61
C PRO A 57 4.18 7.70 9.80
N THR A 58 5.41 8.12 10.02
CA THR A 58 6.61 7.57 9.36
C THR A 58 6.93 6.14 9.82
N GLN A 59 6.44 5.72 10.99
CA GLN A 59 6.63 4.40 11.58
C GLN A 59 5.43 3.46 11.34
N LYS A 60 4.34 3.99 10.78
CA LYS A 60 3.11 3.22 10.50
C LYS A 60 2.91 3.08 9.00
N VAL A 61 2.45 1.92 8.57
CA VAL A 61 1.76 1.80 7.28
C VAL A 61 0.37 2.39 7.46
N GLY A 62 -0.02 3.36 6.61
CA GLY A 62 -1.27 4.10 6.76
C GLY A 62 -2.50 3.20 6.91
N GLY A 63 -3.41 3.63 7.79
CA GLY A 63 -4.72 3.02 8.00
C GLY A 63 -4.77 2.02 9.16
N SER A 64 -5.26 2.45 10.31
CA SER A 64 -5.86 1.53 11.27
C SER A 64 -7.37 1.53 11.03
N ALA A 65 -7.86 0.68 10.13
CA ALA A 65 -9.28 0.56 9.88
C ALA A 65 -9.99 0.15 11.19
N LYS A 66 -10.77 1.05 11.77
CA LYS A 66 -11.76 0.69 12.77
C LYS A 66 -12.88 -0.05 12.04
N ARG A 67 -12.90 -1.36 12.18
CA ARG A 67 -13.85 -2.22 11.48
C ARG A 67 -15.20 -2.24 12.12
N THR A 68 -16.21 -2.14 11.29
CA THR A 68 -17.61 -2.41 11.66
C THR A 68 -18.13 -3.75 11.14
N ALA A 69 -17.47 -4.39 10.17
CA ALA A 69 -17.84 -5.72 9.67
C ALA A 69 -16.70 -6.35 8.84
N GLY A 70 -16.63 -7.69 8.81
CA GLY A 70 -15.76 -8.49 7.96
C GLY A 70 -14.93 -9.53 8.73
N VAL A 71 -14.59 -10.62 8.08
CA VAL A 71 -13.73 -11.68 8.64
C VAL A 71 -12.27 -11.28 8.41
N LEU A 72 -11.48 -11.24 9.51
CA LEU A 72 -10.05 -11.00 9.44
C LEU A 72 -9.30 -12.26 9.06
N VAL A 73 -8.42 -12.14 8.10
CA VAL A 73 -7.52 -13.21 7.66
C VAL A 73 -6.08 -12.76 7.84
N ALA A 74 -5.26 -13.62 8.45
CA ALA A 74 -3.84 -13.34 8.67
C ALA A 74 -3.07 -13.38 7.35
N HIS A 75 -2.17 -12.41 7.17
CA HIS A 75 -1.17 -12.46 6.10
C HIS A 75 -0.10 -13.49 6.44
N ARG A 76 0.23 -14.38 5.50
CA ARG A 76 1.37 -15.30 5.64
C ARG A 76 2.71 -14.56 5.42
N VAL A 77 2.67 -13.56 4.53
CA VAL A 77 3.79 -12.66 4.25
C VAL A 77 3.25 -11.24 4.26
N PRO A 78 3.89 -10.27 4.91
CA PRO A 78 3.43 -8.89 4.94
C PRO A 78 3.25 -8.29 3.54
N MET A 79 2.20 -7.47 3.36
CA MET A 79 1.95 -6.68 2.15
C MET A 79 2.51 -5.28 2.36
N LEU A 80 3.84 -5.17 2.29
CA LEU A 80 4.55 -3.92 2.52
C LEU A 80 4.31 -2.91 1.40
N SER A 81 4.53 -1.62 1.71
CA SER A 81 4.62 -0.56 0.70
C SER A 81 5.92 -0.66 -0.07
N MET A 82 5.92 -0.15 -1.30
CA MET A 82 7.14 0.14 -2.04
C MET A 82 7.79 1.42 -1.49
N GLN A 83 9.09 1.55 -1.71
CA GLN A 83 9.80 2.79 -1.42
C GLN A 83 9.49 3.80 -2.52
N ASP A 84 9.18 5.03 -2.12
CA ASP A 84 8.97 6.14 -3.05
C ASP A 84 10.32 6.82 -3.34
N LEU A 85 10.54 7.13 -4.62
CA LEU A 85 11.69 7.90 -5.10
C LEU A 85 11.16 9.09 -5.91
N PHE A 86 11.65 10.28 -5.62
CA PHE A 86 11.09 11.53 -6.16
C PHE A 86 12.05 12.26 -7.11
N THR A 87 13.35 11.92 -7.05
CA THR A 87 14.37 12.56 -7.88
C THR A 87 15.09 11.57 -8.77
N LYS A 88 15.69 12.08 -9.84
CA LYS A 88 16.51 11.26 -10.73
C LYS A 88 17.72 10.67 -9.99
N GLU A 89 18.31 11.44 -9.11
CA GLU A 89 19.46 11.04 -8.28
C GLU A 89 19.11 9.85 -7.38
N GLU A 90 17.92 9.83 -6.78
CA GLU A 90 17.45 8.71 -5.96
C GLU A 90 17.22 7.45 -6.81
N VAL A 91 16.70 7.60 -8.03
CA VAL A 91 16.55 6.48 -8.97
C VAL A 91 17.90 5.93 -9.42
N ASP A 92 18.86 6.80 -9.76
CA ASP A 92 20.21 6.40 -10.12
C ASP A 92 20.87 5.63 -8.96
N HIS A 93 20.75 6.12 -7.73
CA HIS A 93 21.27 5.44 -6.53
C HIS A 93 20.60 4.08 -6.29
N PHE A 94 19.29 3.98 -6.45
CA PHE A 94 18.57 2.70 -6.35
C PHE A 94 19.07 1.69 -7.38
N VAL A 95 19.33 2.12 -8.61
CA VAL A 95 19.87 1.26 -9.68
C VAL A 95 21.27 0.77 -9.32
N ASP A 96 22.13 1.65 -8.81
CA ASP A 96 23.49 1.32 -8.42
C ASP A 96 23.50 0.36 -7.22
N ASP A 97 22.67 0.59 -6.21
CA ASP A 97 22.46 -0.32 -5.08
C ASP A 97 22.01 -1.73 -5.53
N CYS A 98 21.10 -1.79 -6.50
CA CYS A 98 20.65 -3.07 -7.05
C CYS A 98 21.78 -3.80 -7.77
N ARG A 99 22.60 -3.10 -8.53
CA ARG A 99 23.76 -3.67 -9.24
C ARG A 99 24.82 -4.17 -8.25
N GLU A 100 25.10 -3.39 -7.22
CA GLU A 100 26.05 -3.80 -6.17
C GLU A 100 25.60 -5.08 -5.46
N LYS A 101 24.30 -5.23 -5.17
CA LYS A 101 23.76 -6.36 -4.43
C LYS A 101 23.51 -7.61 -5.27
N LEU A 102 23.15 -7.44 -6.55
CA LEU A 102 22.68 -8.52 -7.43
C LEU A 102 23.63 -8.83 -8.59
N GLY A 103 24.61 -7.96 -8.85
CA GLY A 103 25.54 -8.02 -9.96
C GLY A 103 25.20 -7.05 -11.10
N GLU A 104 26.20 -6.76 -11.94
CA GLU A 104 26.08 -5.77 -13.02
C GLU A 104 25.13 -6.17 -14.15
N GLU A 105 24.89 -7.46 -14.34
CA GLU A 105 24.06 -8.01 -15.44
C GLU A 105 22.57 -8.12 -15.06
N ILE A 106 22.03 -7.15 -14.31
CA ILE A 106 20.60 -7.10 -14.00
C ILE A 106 19.84 -6.28 -15.04
N SER A 107 18.58 -6.66 -15.24
CA SER A 107 17.64 -5.89 -16.06
C SER A 107 16.51 -5.37 -15.18
N PHE A 108 15.97 -4.21 -15.56
CA PHE A 108 14.84 -3.60 -14.87
C PHE A 108 13.61 -3.63 -15.79
N LEU A 109 12.46 -4.02 -15.23
CA LEU A 109 11.16 -3.81 -15.83
C LEU A 109 10.54 -2.57 -15.21
N VAL A 110 10.15 -1.62 -16.05
CA VAL A 110 9.46 -0.39 -15.61
C VAL A 110 7.98 -0.52 -15.95
N GLU A 111 7.13 -0.38 -14.94
CA GLU A 111 5.67 -0.49 -15.08
C GLU A 111 4.99 0.71 -14.43
N THR A 112 3.77 1.01 -14.89
CA THR A 112 2.93 2.01 -14.23
C THR A 112 2.49 1.48 -12.87
N LYS A 113 2.68 2.26 -11.82
CA LYS A 113 2.11 1.96 -10.50
C LYS A 113 0.62 2.30 -10.52
N ILE A 114 -0.19 1.28 -10.73
CA ILE A 114 -1.66 1.44 -10.74
C ILE A 114 -2.13 1.75 -9.32
N ASP A 115 -3.07 2.68 -9.21
CA ASP A 115 -3.76 3.02 -7.97
C ASP A 115 -5.10 2.27 -7.89
N GLY A 116 -5.39 1.69 -6.72
CA GLY A 116 -6.58 0.88 -6.50
C GLY A 116 -6.58 0.20 -5.14
N LEU A 117 -7.16 -0.99 -5.04
CA LEU A 117 -7.21 -1.81 -3.84
C LEU A 117 -6.22 -2.97 -3.93
N SER A 118 -5.18 -2.94 -3.10
CA SER A 118 -4.24 -4.06 -3.03
C SER A 118 -4.90 -5.32 -2.49
N MET A 119 -4.71 -6.44 -3.19
CA MET A 119 -5.30 -7.72 -2.88
C MET A 119 -4.30 -8.86 -2.99
N ALA A 120 -4.35 -9.79 -2.04
CA ALA A 120 -3.67 -11.09 -2.13
C ALA A 120 -4.67 -12.19 -2.46
N LEU A 121 -4.38 -12.97 -3.49
CA LEU A 121 -5.16 -14.13 -3.93
C LEU A 121 -4.42 -15.40 -3.57
N ARG A 122 -4.99 -16.25 -2.72
CA ARG A 122 -4.43 -17.54 -2.31
C ARG A 122 -5.09 -18.68 -3.03
N TYR A 123 -4.25 -19.49 -3.64
CA TYR A 123 -4.65 -20.72 -4.34
C TYR A 123 -4.07 -21.93 -3.61
N GLU A 124 -4.90 -22.95 -3.45
CA GLU A 124 -4.49 -24.26 -2.97
C GLU A 124 -4.95 -25.33 -3.99
N ASN A 125 -3.99 -26.16 -4.39
CA ASN A 125 -4.21 -27.16 -5.44
C ASN A 125 -4.85 -26.57 -6.71
N GLY A 126 -4.42 -25.37 -7.06
CA GLY A 126 -4.88 -24.61 -8.22
C GLY A 126 -6.28 -23.98 -8.11
N LYS A 127 -6.91 -23.97 -6.93
CA LYS A 127 -8.22 -23.34 -6.70
C LYS A 127 -8.05 -22.11 -5.82
N LEU A 128 -8.74 -21.02 -6.15
CA LEU A 128 -8.83 -19.83 -5.31
C LEU A 128 -9.60 -20.18 -4.03
N VAL A 129 -8.89 -20.16 -2.90
CA VAL A 129 -9.45 -20.44 -1.58
C VAL A 129 -9.72 -19.19 -0.77
N THR A 130 -8.88 -18.16 -0.92
CA THR A 130 -9.02 -16.91 -0.15
C THR A 130 -8.51 -15.73 -0.95
N ALA A 131 -9.25 -14.61 -0.89
CA ALA A 131 -8.78 -13.31 -1.34
C ALA A 131 -8.80 -12.35 -0.14
N ILE A 132 -7.74 -11.58 0.04
CA ILE A 132 -7.50 -10.80 1.26
C ILE A 132 -7.09 -9.39 0.85
N THR A 133 -7.72 -8.37 1.43
CA THR A 133 -7.26 -6.98 1.28
C THR A 133 -5.93 -6.77 2.00
N ARG A 134 -5.22 -5.69 1.67
CA ARG A 134 -3.97 -5.33 2.36
C ARG A 134 -4.17 -5.11 3.86
N GLY A 135 -5.30 -4.50 4.28
CA GLY A 135 -5.58 -4.18 5.67
C GLY A 135 -4.46 -3.33 6.30
N ASP A 136 -3.92 -3.78 7.44
CA ASP A 136 -2.78 -3.13 8.12
C ASP A 136 -1.43 -3.38 7.40
N GLY A 137 -1.44 -4.15 6.33
CA GLY A 137 -0.27 -4.51 5.52
C GLY A 137 0.70 -5.48 6.20
N ARG A 138 0.57 -5.75 7.48
CA ARG A 138 1.49 -6.61 8.25
C ARG A 138 0.83 -7.90 8.74
N ASN A 139 -0.27 -7.77 9.46
CA ASN A 139 -0.85 -8.89 10.20
C ASN A 139 -2.12 -9.43 9.57
N PHE A 140 -3.07 -8.56 9.24
CA PHE A 140 -4.42 -8.96 8.84
C PHE A 140 -4.98 -8.07 7.71
N GLY A 141 -5.75 -8.70 6.83
CA GLY A 141 -6.64 -8.04 5.88
C GLY A 141 -8.05 -8.60 5.97
N GLU A 142 -8.97 -8.07 5.17
CA GLU A 142 -10.34 -8.58 5.08
C GLU A 142 -10.44 -9.72 4.09
N ASP A 143 -11.24 -10.73 4.44
CA ASP A 143 -11.69 -11.74 3.51
C ASP A 143 -12.69 -11.12 2.50
N VAL A 144 -12.23 -11.01 1.26
CA VAL A 144 -13.02 -10.52 0.13
C VAL A 144 -13.15 -11.58 -0.97
N THR A 145 -13.05 -12.86 -0.58
CA THR A 145 -13.05 -13.98 -1.52
C THR A 145 -14.29 -14.01 -2.41
N ALA A 146 -15.46 -13.68 -1.85
CA ALA A 146 -16.70 -13.64 -2.63
C ALA A 146 -16.65 -12.53 -3.69
N ASN A 147 -16.11 -11.37 -3.36
CA ASN A 147 -15.94 -10.24 -4.27
C ASN A 147 -14.89 -10.54 -5.35
N ALA A 148 -13.76 -11.14 -4.97
CA ALA A 148 -12.70 -11.49 -5.92
C ALA A 148 -13.18 -12.50 -6.99
N LYS A 149 -14.06 -13.42 -6.63
CA LYS A 149 -14.59 -14.43 -7.56
C LYS A 149 -15.47 -13.88 -8.69
N VAL A 150 -15.96 -12.66 -8.58
CA VAL A 150 -16.78 -12.00 -9.62
C VAL A 150 -15.98 -10.99 -10.45
N ILE A 151 -14.69 -10.85 -10.19
CA ILE A 151 -13.78 -10.05 -11.02
C ILE A 151 -13.37 -10.89 -12.24
N ASP A 152 -13.59 -10.38 -13.44
CA ASP A 152 -13.40 -11.12 -14.70
C ASP A 152 -11.96 -11.65 -14.88
N ASP A 153 -10.96 -10.88 -14.45
CA ASP A 153 -9.54 -11.24 -14.58
C ASP A 153 -9.04 -12.20 -13.48
N VAL A 154 -9.86 -12.48 -12.47
CA VAL A 154 -9.48 -13.38 -11.39
C VAL A 154 -9.80 -14.82 -11.76
N ALA A 155 -8.75 -15.62 -12.01
CA ALA A 155 -8.91 -17.05 -12.28
C ALA A 155 -9.34 -17.79 -11.01
N VAL A 156 -10.60 -18.23 -10.93
CA VAL A 156 -11.09 -19.06 -9.80
C VAL A 156 -10.40 -20.42 -9.76
N LYS A 157 -9.91 -20.89 -10.92
CA LYS A 157 -9.14 -22.13 -11.06
C LYS A 157 -7.98 -21.92 -12.04
N LEU A 158 -6.77 -22.25 -11.61
CA LEU A 158 -5.57 -22.19 -12.43
C LEU A 158 -5.57 -23.31 -13.48
N LYS A 159 -5.01 -23.04 -14.66
CA LYS A 159 -4.83 -24.05 -15.73
C LYS A 159 -3.90 -25.19 -15.30
N HIS A 160 -2.86 -24.84 -14.55
CA HIS A 160 -1.91 -25.80 -14.01
C HIS A 160 -2.01 -25.76 -12.48
N PRO A 161 -2.45 -26.87 -11.83
CA PRO A 161 -2.57 -26.90 -10.38
C PRO A 161 -1.17 -26.78 -9.74
N ILE A 162 -1.07 -25.85 -8.81
CA ILE A 162 0.08 -25.64 -7.94
C ILE A 162 -0.42 -25.92 -6.52
N GLU A 163 0.38 -26.59 -5.70
CA GLU A 163 0.00 -26.97 -4.33
C GLU A 163 -0.38 -25.72 -3.52
N TYR A 164 0.48 -24.69 -3.56
CA TYR A 164 0.20 -23.38 -2.95
C TYR A 164 0.77 -22.26 -3.82
N LEU A 165 -0.05 -21.22 -4.03
CA LEU A 165 0.36 -20.00 -4.72
C LEU A 165 -0.34 -18.81 -4.06
N GLU A 166 0.40 -17.77 -3.71
CA GLU A 166 -0.15 -16.46 -3.37
C GLU A 166 0.24 -15.46 -4.45
N LEU A 167 -0.75 -14.88 -5.11
CA LEU A 167 -0.58 -13.78 -6.06
C LEU A 167 -0.97 -12.47 -5.38
N ARG A 168 -0.28 -11.41 -5.70
CA ARG A 168 -0.59 -10.05 -5.24
C ARG A 168 -0.82 -9.17 -6.43
N GLY A 169 -1.80 -8.30 -6.34
CA GLY A 169 -2.16 -7.39 -7.41
C GLY A 169 -2.97 -6.23 -6.89
N GLU A 170 -3.37 -5.39 -7.83
CA GLU A 170 -4.16 -4.21 -7.59
C GLU A 170 -5.51 -4.36 -8.29
N VAL A 171 -6.60 -4.19 -7.55
CA VAL A 171 -7.95 -4.11 -8.12
C VAL A 171 -8.26 -2.65 -8.37
N TYR A 172 -8.49 -2.30 -9.61
CA TYR A 172 -8.78 -0.94 -10.03
C TYR A 172 -9.99 -0.87 -10.97
N MET A 173 -10.55 0.31 -11.11
CA MET A 173 -11.62 0.59 -12.03
C MET A 173 -11.15 1.64 -13.04
N THR A 174 -11.40 1.40 -14.33
CA THR A 174 -11.12 2.41 -15.35
C THR A 174 -12.10 3.58 -15.24
N ASN A 175 -11.70 4.78 -15.66
CA ASN A 175 -12.59 5.95 -15.66
C ASN A 175 -13.90 5.67 -16.42
N ALA A 176 -13.82 5.02 -17.57
CA ALA A 176 -15.01 4.65 -18.34
C ALA A 176 -15.95 3.67 -17.61
N ALA A 177 -15.41 2.71 -16.85
CA ALA A 177 -16.21 1.81 -16.04
C ALA A 177 -16.83 2.54 -14.84
N PHE A 178 -16.09 3.46 -14.21
CA PHE A 178 -16.59 4.30 -13.12
C PHE A 178 -17.75 5.18 -13.58
N ASP A 179 -17.61 5.87 -14.72
CA ASP A 179 -18.67 6.68 -15.31
C ASP A 179 -19.93 5.85 -15.60
N ALA A 180 -19.77 4.67 -16.21
CA ALA A 180 -20.88 3.78 -16.53
C ALA A 180 -21.62 3.24 -15.28
N VAL A 181 -20.93 3.08 -14.15
CA VAL A 181 -21.58 2.69 -12.88
C VAL A 181 -22.38 3.84 -12.29
N ASN A 182 -21.88 5.09 -12.40
CA ASN A 182 -22.52 6.27 -11.85
C ASN A 182 -23.71 6.77 -12.69
N GLU A 183 -23.83 6.37 -13.96
CA GLU A 183 -24.98 6.66 -14.84
C GLU A 183 -26.20 5.74 -14.62
N ARG A 184 -26.08 4.70 -13.78
CA ARG A 184 -27.16 3.75 -13.45
C ARG A 184 -27.95 4.17 -12.23
#